data_464b81cb38373d30b49d8901bc0a7283
#
_entry.id   464b81cb38373d30b49d8901bc0a7283
#
_cell.length_a   1.000
_cell.length_b   1.000
_cell.length_c   1.000
_cell.angle_alpha   90.00
_cell.angle_beta   90.00
_cell.angle_gamma   90.00
#
_symmetry.space_group_name_H-M   'P 1'
#
loop_
_entity.id
_entity.type
_entity.pdbx_description
1 polymer ?
#
loop_
_entity_poly.entity_id
_entity_poly.type
_entity_poly.pdbx_seq_one_letter_code
_entity_poly.pdbx_strand_id
1 'polypeptide(L)'
;MSRTPDYSLLELASVREGDSVATTLANSVRYAQHAEALGFKRFWLAEHHNMEGISSSATSVLVGHIAGKTGSIRVGSGGVMLPNHPPLVIAEQFGTLECLYPGRIDLGLGRAPGTDPVTARALRRDGLGAEQFPEDVARLQNLLGPLQPGQPVKAIPGAGTNVPIWLLGSSLYSAQLAAMRGLPYAFAGHFAPRLYREALKVYRENFEPSEQLRQPYAMLAIPAIPAASK
;
A
#
# COMPACT_ATOMS: atom_id res chain seq x y z
N MET A 1 20.74 0.34 -22.87
CA MET A 1 20.30 -0.98 -22.41
C MET A 1 18.90 -0.82 -21.82
N SER A 2 17.88 -1.50 -22.35
CA SER A 2 16.53 -1.48 -21.78
C SER A 2 16.59 -2.21 -20.42
N ARG A 3 16.33 -1.48 -19.34
CA ARG A 3 16.28 -2.06 -18.00
C ARG A 3 15.03 -2.93 -17.94
N THR A 4 15.20 -4.20 -17.59
CA THR A 4 14.06 -5.09 -17.31
C THR A 4 13.23 -4.47 -16.19
N PRO A 5 11.90 -4.37 -16.32
CA PRO A 5 11.07 -3.80 -15.27
C PRO A 5 11.13 -4.66 -14.00
N ASP A 6 11.09 -4.02 -12.85
CA ASP A 6 10.92 -4.70 -11.57
C ASP A 6 9.48 -5.25 -11.47
N TYR A 7 9.32 -6.49 -11.05
CA TYR A 7 8.01 -7.11 -10.82
C TYR A 7 7.65 -7.07 -9.34
N SER A 8 6.36 -6.91 -9.06
CA SER A 8 5.78 -6.93 -7.72
C SER A 8 4.45 -7.68 -7.76
N LEU A 9 4.03 -8.26 -6.64
CA LEU A 9 2.76 -8.94 -6.50
C LEU A 9 1.83 -8.15 -5.58
N LEU A 10 0.54 -8.13 -5.94
CA LEU A 10 -0.55 -7.69 -5.09
C LEU A 10 -1.40 -8.91 -4.72
N GLU A 11 -1.52 -9.17 -3.44
CA GLU A 11 -2.23 -10.31 -2.86
C GLU A 11 -3.47 -9.83 -2.12
N LEU A 12 -4.60 -10.49 -2.38
CA LEU A 12 -5.87 -10.23 -1.72
C LEU A 12 -6.18 -11.26 -0.62
N ALA A 13 -5.38 -12.30 -0.50
CA ALA A 13 -5.66 -13.47 0.33
C ALA A 13 -7.07 -14.04 0.03
N SER A 14 -7.31 -14.32 -1.27
CA SER A 14 -8.61 -14.79 -1.75
C SER A 14 -8.90 -16.21 -1.26
N VAL A 15 -10.02 -16.38 -0.57
CA VAL A 15 -10.50 -17.68 -0.10
C VAL A 15 -11.11 -18.43 -1.27
N ARG A 16 -10.49 -19.55 -1.66
CA ARG A 16 -10.98 -20.41 -2.72
C ARG A 16 -12.08 -21.32 -2.20
N GLU A 17 -12.94 -21.79 -3.06
CA GLU A 17 -13.94 -22.79 -2.73
C GLU A 17 -13.27 -24.04 -2.13
N GLY A 18 -13.73 -24.48 -0.96
CA GLY A 18 -13.16 -25.58 -0.20
C GLY A 18 -11.95 -25.24 0.70
N ASP A 19 -11.37 -24.05 0.56
CA ASP A 19 -10.29 -23.62 1.46
C ASP A 19 -10.83 -22.97 2.73
N SER A 20 -10.09 -23.17 3.84
CA SER A 20 -10.28 -22.37 5.04
C SER A 20 -9.51 -21.05 4.95
N VAL A 21 -9.90 -20.05 5.75
CA VAL A 21 -9.13 -18.82 5.93
C VAL A 21 -7.69 -19.12 6.36
N ALA A 22 -7.49 -20.06 7.28
CA ALA A 22 -6.16 -20.47 7.74
C ALA A 22 -5.30 -21.03 6.59
N THR A 23 -5.89 -21.86 5.72
CA THR A 23 -5.22 -22.38 4.52
C THR A 23 -4.85 -21.25 3.57
N THR A 24 -5.76 -20.31 3.34
CA THR A 24 -5.53 -19.14 2.48
C THR A 24 -4.36 -18.30 2.98
N LEU A 25 -4.32 -17.98 4.27
CA LEU A 25 -3.23 -17.19 4.86
C LEU A 25 -1.90 -17.93 4.81
N ALA A 26 -1.88 -19.25 5.03
CA ALA A 26 -0.67 -20.07 4.84
C ALA A 26 -0.21 -20.08 3.37
N ASN A 27 -1.13 -20.07 2.41
CA ASN A 27 -0.83 -19.96 0.98
C ASN A 27 -0.21 -18.59 0.65
N SER A 28 -0.72 -17.49 1.22
CA SER A 28 -0.15 -16.15 1.00
C SER A 28 1.32 -16.09 1.45
N VAL A 29 1.69 -16.76 2.56
CA VAL A 29 3.09 -16.90 2.98
C VAL A 29 3.91 -17.64 1.91
N ARG A 30 3.41 -18.78 1.42
CA ARG A 30 4.10 -19.56 0.37
C ARG A 30 4.26 -18.77 -0.93
N TYR A 31 3.27 -17.97 -1.31
CA TYR A 31 3.36 -17.10 -2.48
C TYR A 31 4.41 -16.02 -2.30
N ALA A 32 4.49 -15.40 -1.13
CA ALA A 32 5.51 -14.40 -0.84
C ALA A 32 6.93 -15.00 -0.89
N GLN A 33 7.14 -16.18 -0.31
CA GLN A 33 8.41 -16.91 -0.35
C GLN A 33 8.78 -17.31 -1.79
N HIS A 34 7.80 -17.74 -2.58
CA HIS A 34 8.04 -18.09 -3.99
C HIS A 34 8.36 -16.86 -4.83
N ALA A 35 7.65 -15.75 -4.62
CA ALA A 35 7.93 -14.48 -5.26
C ALA A 35 9.35 -13.97 -4.92
N GLU A 36 9.76 -14.10 -3.65
CA GLU A 36 11.10 -13.77 -3.20
C GLU A 36 12.16 -14.61 -3.94
N ALA A 37 11.96 -15.93 -4.02
CA ALA A 37 12.86 -16.85 -4.72
C ALA A 37 12.98 -16.55 -6.23
N LEU A 38 11.92 -16.01 -6.85
CA LEU A 38 11.91 -15.58 -8.24
C LEU A 38 12.44 -14.15 -8.47
N GLY A 39 12.87 -13.45 -7.41
CA GLY A 39 13.43 -12.10 -7.49
C GLY A 39 12.40 -11.00 -7.65
N PHE A 40 11.14 -11.22 -7.28
CA PHE A 40 10.16 -10.14 -7.21
C PHE A 40 10.59 -9.12 -6.17
N LYS A 41 10.34 -7.86 -6.46
CA LYS A 41 10.79 -6.76 -5.60
C LYS A 41 9.90 -6.52 -4.40
N ARG A 42 8.58 -6.69 -4.57
CA ARG A 42 7.55 -6.41 -3.56
C ARG A 42 6.47 -7.47 -3.53
N PHE A 43 5.96 -7.69 -2.34
CA PHE A 43 4.74 -8.44 -2.08
C PHE A 43 3.81 -7.54 -1.24
N TRP A 44 2.75 -7.06 -1.82
CA TRP A 44 1.81 -6.15 -1.18
C TRP A 44 0.48 -6.83 -0.91
N LEU A 45 -0.15 -6.46 0.18
CA LEU A 45 -1.46 -6.95 0.61
C LEU A 45 -2.50 -5.85 0.47
N ALA A 46 -3.64 -6.16 -0.13
CA ALA A 46 -4.78 -5.26 -0.19
C ALA A 46 -5.49 -5.15 1.17
N GLU A 47 -6.36 -4.15 1.32
CA GLU A 47 -7.29 -4.03 2.44
C GLU A 47 -8.73 -4.04 1.91
N HIS A 48 -9.52 -5.05 2.34
CA HIS A 48 -10.95 -5.11 2.06
C HIS A 48 -11.68 -5.57 3.32
N HIS A 49 -12.84 -4.98 3.58
CA HIS A 49 -13.65 -5.30 4.75
C HIS A 49 -14.99 -5.91 4.33
N ASN A 50 -15.52 -6.79 5.18
CA ASN A 50 -16.83 -7.43 5.02
C ASN A 50 -16.99 -8.20 3.69
N MET A 51 -15.93 -8.87 3.26
CA MET A 51 -15.92 -9.72 2.06
C MET A 51 -15.54 -11.15 2.45
N GLU A 52 -16.48 -12.09 2.39
CA GLU A 52 -16.26 -13.49 2.78
C GLU A 52 -15.15 -14.17 1.95
N GLY A 53 -15.00 -13.76 0.70
CA GLY A 53 -13.98 -14.30 -0.23
C GLY A 53 -12.59 -13.68 -0.09
N ILE A 54 -12.35 -12.75 0.85
CA ILE A 54 -11.07 -12.03 1.00
C ILE A 54 -10.66 -11.99 2.48
N SER A 55 -9.45 -12.43 2.78
CA SER A 55 -8.93 -12.51 4.16
C SER A 55 -7.96 -11.39 4.53
N SER A 56 -7.78 -10.37 3.69
CA SER A 56 -6.76 -9.31 3.88
C SER A 56 -7.31 -8.04 4.55
N SER A 57 -8.29 -8.15 5.46
CA SER A 57 -8.86 -6.98 6.16
C SER A 57 -7.90 -6.36 7.19
N ALA A 58 -7.13 -7.17 7.91
CA ALA A 58 -6.14 -6.70 8.90
C ALA A 58 -4.76 -6.59 8.25
N THR A 59 -4.60 -5.66 7.32
CA THR A 59 -3.44 -5.57 6.41
C THR A 59 -2.11 -5.46 7.15
N SER A 60 -1.99 -4.60 8.17
CA SER A 60 -0.74 -4.43 8.94
C SER A 60 -0.33 -5.71 9.67
N VAL A 61 -1.29 -6.47 10.20
CA VAL A 61 -1.03 -7.77 10.85
C VAL A 61 -0.45 -8.76 9.85
N LEU A 62 -1.05 -8.85 8.66
CA LEU A 62 -0.58 -9.75 7.60
C LEU A 62 0.77 -9.32 7.03
N VAL A 63 1.03 -8.03 6.89
CA VAL A 63 2.34 -7.50 6.48
C VAL A 63 3.41 -7.97 7.45
N GLY A 64 3.19 -7.85 8.76
CA GLY A 64 4.13 -8.33 9.79
C GLY A 64 4.32 -9.84 9.75
N HIS A 65 3.24 -10.60 9.56
CA HIS A 65 3.30 -12.05 9.48
C HIS A 65 4.14 -12.53 8.27
N ILE A 66 3.92 -11.94 7.09
CA ILE A 66 4.65 -12.29 5.87
C ILE A 66 6.11 -11.80 5.92
N ALA A 67 6.35 -10.59 6.42
CA ALA A 67 7.70 -10.07 6.57
C ALA A 67 8.56 -10.95 7.49
N GLY A 68 7.96 -11.52 8.55
CA GLY A 68 8.62 -12.47 9.45
C GLY A 68 8.85 -13.88 8.86
N LYS A 69 8.29 -14.19 7.69
CA LYS A 69 8.43 -15.48 6.99
C LYS A 69 9.22 -15.38 5.68
N THR A 70 9.69 -14.20 5.34
CA THR A 70 10.51 -13.87 4.16
C THR A 70 11.80 -13.16 4.60
N GLY A 71 12.82 -13.13 3.76
CA GLY A 71 14.16 -12.62 4.13
C GLY A 71 14.53 -11.27 3.50
N SER A 72 14.16 -11.03 2.25
CA SER A 72 14.68 -9.92 1.44
C SER A 72 13.60 -9.13 0.68
N ILE A 73 12.52 -9.79 0.27
CA ILE A 73 11.43 -9.15 -0.46
C ILE A 73 10.80 -8.03 0.38
N ARG A 74 10.52 -6.89 -0.24
CA ARG A 74 9.77 -5.82 0.44
C ARG A 74 8.32 -6.24 0.61
N VAL A 75 7.78 -6.02 1.80
CA VAL A 75 6.38 -6.34 2.12
C VAL A 75 5.65 -5.04 2.49
N GLY A 76 4.40 -4.92 2.08
CA GLY A 76 3.66 -3.70 2.36
C GLY A 76 2.18 -3.79 2.07
N SER A 77 1.51 -2.66 2.14
CA SER A 77 0.10 -2.53 1.78
C SER A 77 -0.08 -2.05 0.34
N GLY A 78 -1.06 -2.61 -0.34
CA GLY A 78 -1.42 -2.22 -1.68
C GLY A 78 -2.93 -2.00 -1.88
N GLY A 79 -3.57 -1.19 -0.96
CA GLY A 79 -3.09 -0.30 0.08
C GLY A 79 -3.93 -0.34 1.35
N VAL A 80 -3.42 0.33 2.38
CA VAL A 80 -4.27 0.73 3.50
C VAL A 80 -5.30 1.73 2.99
N MET A 81 -6.57 1.48 3.27
CA MET A 81 -7.65 2.42 2.96
C MET A 81 -7.68 3.51 4.04
N LEU A 82 -6.78 4.50 3.89
CA LEU A 82 -6.50 5.51 4.91
C LEU A 82 -7.75 6.19 5.48
N PRO A 83 -8.82 6.48 4.69
CA PRO A 83 -10.05 6.99 5.25
C PRO A 83 -10.69 6.13 6.35
N ASN A 84 -10.34 4.87 6.51
CA ASN A 84 -10.86 3.99 7.56
C ASN A 84 -10.07 4.06 8.87
N HIS A 85 -8.94 4.75 8.89
CA HIS A 85 -7.98 4.69 9.99
C HIS A 85 -7.55 6.07 10.49
N PRO A 86 -7.31 6.24 11.79
CA PRO A 86 -6.57 7.40 12.30
C PRO A 86 -5.12 7.37 11.79
N PRO A 87 -4.58 8.45 11.20
CA PRO A 87 -3.20 8.48 10.71
C PRO A 87 -2.15 8.10 11.75
N LEU A 88 -2.35 8.49 13.02
CA LEU A 88 -1.44 8.13 14.12
C LEU A 88 -1.31 6.62 14.27
N VAL A 89 -2.43 5.89 14.26
CA VAL A 89 -2.44 4.42 14.41
C VAL A 89 -1.70 3.75 13.26
N ILE A 90 -1.89 4.22 12.01
CA ILE A 90 -1.16 3.71 10.85
C ILE A 90 0.34 4.00 10.95
N ALA A 91 0.73 5.20 11.38
CA ALA A 91 2.13 5.55 11.58
C ALA A 91 2.78 4.66 12.66
N GLU A 92 2.08 4.38 13.76
CA GLU A 92 2.58 3.48 14.82
C GLU A 92 2.70 2.03 14.33
N GLN A 93 1.70 1.51 13.61
CA GLN A 93 1.72 0.15 13.06
C GLN A 93 2.86 -0.04 12.06
N PHE A 94 2.96 0.83 11.05
CA PHE A 94 3.98 0.69 10.02
C PHE A 94 5.38 1.08 10.51
N GLY A 95 5.47 2.01 11.45
CA GLY A 95 6.72 2.31 12.15
C GLY A 95 7.20 1.12 12.98
N THR A 96 6.31 0.43 13.68
CA THR A 96 6.63 -0.82 14.38
C THR A 96 7.13 -1.89 13.41
N LEU A 97 6.45 -2.05 12.26
CA LEU A 97 6.87 -3.00 11.23
C LEU A 97 8.26 -2.67 10.68
N GLU A 98 8.57 -1.40 10.43
CA GLU A 98 9.88 -0.97 9.95
C GLU A 98 10.98 -1.23 10.99
N CYS A 99 10.69 -1.03 12.28
CA CYS A 99 11.62 -1.38 13.36
C CYS A 99 11.88 -2.88 13.45
N LEU A 100 10.86 -3.72 13.20
CA LEU A 100 10.99 -5.17 13.19
C LEU A 100 11.68 -5.71 11.93
N TYR A 101 11.46 -5.07 10.78
CA TYR A 101 11.93 -5.49 9.46
C TYR A 101 12.57 -4.34 8.68
N PRO A 102 13.72 -3.80 9.15
CA PRO A 102 14.30 -2.56 8.62
C PRO A 102 14.55 -2.62 7.10
N GLY A 103 14.14 -1.55 6.41
CA GLY A 103 14.35 -1.37 4.98
C GLY A 103 13.44 -2.23 4.09
N ARG A 104 12.48 -2.97 4.66
CA ARG A 104 11.63 -3.91 3.92
C ARG A 104 10.15 -3.54 3.86
N ILE A 105 9.74 -2.50 4.54
CA ILE A 105 8.32 -2.14 4.66
C ILE A 105 7.95 -1.05 3.66
N ASP A 106 6.79 -1.19 3.00
CA ASP A 106 6.17 -0.16 2.17
C ASP A 106 4.76 0.15 2.71
N LEU A 107 4.41 1.44 2.80
CA LEU A 107 3.08 1.90 3.17
C LEU A 107 2.34 2.45 1.94
N GLY A 108 1.60 1.60 1.25
CA GLY A 108 0.71 2.03 0.17
C GLY A 108 -0.63 2.50 0.71
N LEU A 109 -1.11 3.64 0.24
CA LEU A 109 -2.32 4.31 0.71
C LEU A 109 -3.36 4.44 -0.40
N GLY A 110 -4.59 4.01 -0.12
CA GLY A 110 -5.76 4.20 -0.97
C GLY A 110 -6.76 5.20 -0.35
N ARG A 111 -7.46 5.94 -1.22
CA ARG A 111 -8.52 6.88 -0.80
C ARG A 111 -9.89 6.23 -0.70
N ALA A 112 -10.14 5.18 -1.47
CA ALA A 112 -11.41 4.47 -1.46
C ALA A 112 -11.67 3.80 -0.08
N PRO A 113 -12.93 3.64 0.34
CA PRO A 113 -13.23 2.98 1.62
C PRO A 113 -12.94 1.47 1.61
N GLY A 114 -12.78 0.83 0.44
CA GLY A 114 -12.55 -0.62 0.32
C GLY A 114 -13.68 -1.48 0.86
N THR A 115 -14.91 -0.92 0.95
CA THR A 115 -16.06 -1.57 1.54
C THR A 115 -17.38 -0.88 1.16
N ASP A 116 -18.51 -1.46 1.60
CA ASP A 116 -19.86 -0.92 1.44
C ASP A 116 -20.21 0.14 2.52
N PRO A 117 -21.30 0.94 2.33
CA PRO A 117 -21.67 1.99 3.27
C PRO A 117 -22.08 1.50 4.68
N VAL A 118 -22.57 0.27 4.83
CA VAL A 118 -22.94 -0.31 6.14
C VAL A 118 -21.66 -0.60 6.92
N THR A 119 -20.72 -1.24 6.29
CA THR A 119 -19.41 -1.55 6.86
C THR A 119 -18.61 -0.28 7.17
N ALA A 120 -18.66 0.75 6.31
CA ALA A 120 -18.04 2.04 6.58
C ALA A 120 -18.56 2.67 7.89
N ARG A 121 -19.89 2.57 8.16
CA ARG A 121 -20.46 3.00 9.44
C ARG A 121 -19.97 2.16 10.62
N ALA A 122 -19.83 0.84 10.44
CA ALA A 122 -19.27 -0.03 11.48
C ALA A 122 -17.83 0.30 11.82
N LEU A 123 -17.06 0.81 10.85
CA LEU A 123 -15.70 1.35 11.05
C LEU A 123 -15.70 2.75 11.69
N ARG A 124 -16.88 3.25 12.09
CA ARG A 124 -17.09 4.57 12.72
C ARG A 124 -16.59 5.74 11.87
N ARG A 125 -16.83 5.68 10.56
CA ARG A 125 -16.49 6.75 9.63
C ARG A 125 -17.72 7.60 9.33
N ASP A 126 -17.56 8.91 9.46
CA ASP A 126 -18.61 9.93 9.23
C ASP A 126 -18.80 10.31 7.75
N GLY A 127 -18.07 9.67 6.85
CA GLY A 127 -18.11 9.92 5.41
C GLY A 127 -17.17 11.03 4.92
N LEU A 128 -16.56 11.80 5.80
CA LEU A 128 -15.66 12.92 5.42
C LEU A 128 -14.21 12.44 5.14
N GLY A 129 -13.87 11.21 5.44
CA GLY A 129 -12.51 10.71 5.36
C GLY A 129 -11.87 10.77 3.96
N ALA A 130 -12.66 10.67 2.89
CA ALA A 130 -12.13 10.77 1.52
C ALA A 130 -11.72 12.21 1.15
N GLU A 131 -12.35 13.21 1.73
CA GLU A 131 -12.02 14.62 1.52
C GLU A 131 -10.77 15.02 2.31
N GLN A 132 -10.57 14.42 3.49
CA GLN A 132 -9.41 14.65 4.35
C GLN A 132 -8.15 13.87 3.92
N PHE A 133 -8.27 13.01 2.89
CA PHE A 133 -7.17 12.15 2.46
C PHE A 133 -5.85 12.89 2.18
N PRO A 134 -5.81 14.05 1.50
CA PRO A 134 -4.55 14.77 1.27
C PRO A 134 -3.88 15.25 2.56
N GLU A 135 -4.67 15.71 3.53
CA GLU A 135 -4.20 16.16 4.85
C GLU A 135 -3.71 14.98 5.67
N ASP A 136 -4.41 13.86 5.63
CA ASP A 136 -4.03 12.64 6.34
C ASP A 136 -2.73 12.03 5.78
N VAL A 137 -2.51 12.10 4.46
CA VAL A 137 -1.22 11.75 3.85
C VAL A 137 -0.10 12.65 4.38
N ALA A 138 -0.33 13.97 4.44
CA ALA A 138 0.64 14.91 4.99
C ALA A 138 0.95 14.65 6.47
N ARG A 139 -0.09 14.33 7.26
CA ARG A 139 0.08 13.94 8.67
C ARG A 139 0.94 12.69 8.81
N LEU A 140 0.72 11.67 7.97
CA LEU A 140 1.55 10.46 7.95
C LEU A 140 3.01 10.75 7.60
N GLN A 141 3.27 11.59 6.59
CA GLN A 141 4.63 12.02 6.26
C GLN A 141 5.31 12.67 7.48
N ASN A 142 4.60 13.56 8.19
CA ASN A 142 5.13 14.22 9.40
C ASN A 142 5.32 13.24 10.56
N LEU A 143 4.41 12.30 10.78
CA LEU A 143 4.47 11.34 11.89
C LEU A 143 5.58 10.30 11.73
N LEU A 144 5.89 9.91 10.49
CA LEU A 144 6.95 8.95 10.16
C LEU A 144 8.31 9.63 9.92
N GLY A 145 8.30 10.93 9.68
CA GLY A 145 9.51 11.75 9.53
C GLY A 145 10.23 12.03 10.84
N PRO A 146 11.36 12.75 10.78
CA PRO A 146 12.10 13.15 11.98
C PRO A 146 11.24 13.99 12.92
N LEU A 147 11.40 13.75 14.24
CA LEU A 147 10.70 14.54 15.25
C LEU A 147 11.07 16.02 15.16
N GLN A 148 10.05 16.87 15.19
CA GLN A 148 10.23 18.32 15.21
C GLN A 148 10.21 18.85 16.65
N PRO A 149 10.99 19.90 16.97
CA PRO A 149 10.93 20.56 18.27
C PRO A 149 9.49 21.00 18.61
N GLY A 150 9.01 20.64 19.79
CA GLY A 150 7.65 21.01 20.23
C GLY A 150 6.50 20.21 19.61
N GLN A 151 6.76 19.17 18.82
CA GLN A 151 5.72 18.32 18.24
C GLN A 151 4.89 17.65 19.36
N PRO A 152 3.58 17.97 19.46
CA PRO A 152 2.76 17.52 20.59
C PRO A 152 2.36 16.04 20.48
N VAL A 153 2.17 15.52 19.25
CA VAL A 153 1.78 14.14 18.99
C VAL A 153 2.90 13.44 18.24
N LYS A 154 3.37 12.32 18.77
CA LYS A 154 4.47 11.54 18.23
C LYS A 154 4.00 10.12 17.95
N ALA A 155 4.27 9.59 16.77
CA ALA A 155 4.09 8.17 16.50
C ALA A 155 5.29 7.40 17.05
N ILE A 156 5.10 6.59 18.09
CA ILE A 156 6.17 5.80 18.68
C ILE A 156 5.86 4.32 18.50
N PRO A 157 6.76 3.55 17.85
CA PRO A 157 8.15 3.86 17.45
C PRO A 157 8.31 4.45 16.04
N GLY A 158 7.25 4.88 15.36
CA GLY A 158 7.23 5.29 13.94
C GLY A 158 8.05 6.53 13.59
N ALA A 159 8.20 7.47 14.54
CA ALA A 159 8.90 8.73 14.28
C ALA A 159 10.36 8.50 13.87
N GLY A 160 10.77 9.12 12.75
CA GLY A 160 12.11 9.00 12.20
C GLY A 160 12.38 7.73 11.40
N THR A 161 11.39 6.82 11.26
CA THR A 161 11.55 5.59 10.48
C THR A 161 11.54 5.85 8.98
N ASN A 162 10.91 6.93 8.53
CA ASN A 162 10.78 7.30 7.12
C ASN A 162 10.26 6.15 6.25
N VAL A 163 9.30 5.37 6.75
CA VAL A 163 8.66 4.28 5.97
C VAL A 163 8.21 4.84 4.62
N PRO A 164 8.63 4.24 3.50
CA PRO A 164 8.24 4.72 2.18
C PRO A 164 6.72 4.70 1.98
N ILE A 165 6.15 5.89 1.79
CA ILE A 165 4.72 6.06 1.49
C ILE A 165 4.53 6.02 -0.02
N TRP A 166 3.53 5.26 -0.48
CA TRP A 166 3.08 5.18 -1.86
C TRP A 166 1.64 5.64 -1.98
N LEU A 167 1.30 6.39 -3.01
CA LEU A 167 -0.10 6.68 -3.31
C LEU A 167 -0.63 5.75 -4.39
N LEU A 168 -1.80 5.15 -4.11
CA LEU A 168 -2.49 4.25 -5.02
C LEU A 168 -3.75 4.89 -5.55
N GLY A 169 -4.09 4.58 -6.79
CA GLY A 169 -5.37 4.97 -7.36
C GLY A 169 -5.52 4.66 -8.83
N SER A 170 -6.73 4.89 -9.34
CA SER A 170 -7.13 4.64 -10.73
C SER A 170 -7.61 5.92 -11.44
N SER A 171 -7.25 7.09 -10.93
CA SER A 171 -7.74 8.38 -11.41
C SER A 171 -6.60 9.40 -11.61
N LEU A 172 -6.89 10.46 -12.36
CA LEU A 172 -5.95 11.58 -12.54
C LEU A 172 -5.70 12.33 -11.23
N TYR A 173 -6.71 12.39 -10.34
CA TYR A 173 -6.56 13.00 -9.02
C TYR A 173 -5.46 12.34 -8.18
N SER A 174 -5.44 11.00 -8.11
CA SER A 174 -4.39 10.28 -7.36
C SER A 174 -3.00 10.48 -7.96
N ALA A 175 -2.91 10.57 -9.29
CA ALA A 175 -1.68 10.88 -10.00
C ALA A 175 -1.15 12.28 -9.65
N GLN A 176 -2.03 13.28 -9.67
CA GLN A 176 -1.69 14.65 -9.34
C GLN A 176 -1.27 14.81 -7.88
N LEU A 177 -2.02 14.21 -6.94
CA LEU A 177 -1.67 14.24 -5.52
C LEU A 177 -0.31 13.59 -5.25
N ALA A 178 -0.03 12.44 -5.87
CA ALA A 178 1.27 11.78 -5.75
C ALA A 178 2.40 12.65 -6.28
N ALA A 179 2.20 13.31 -7.42
CA ALA A 179 3.16 14.21 -8.04
C ALA A 179 3.46 15.42 -7.13
N MET A 180 2.44 16.12 -6.66
CA MET A 180 2.57 17.29 -5.78
C MET A 180 3.20 16.98 -4.41
N ARG A 181 3.04 15.74 -3.92
CA ARG A 181 3.63 15.29 -2.67
C ARG A 181 5.03 14.67 -2.82
N GLY A 182 5.53 14.54 -4.05
CA GLY A 182 6.82 13.90 -4.32
C GLY A 182 6.85 12.43 -3.90
N LEU A 183 5.71 11.72 -4.02
CA LEU A 183 5.57 10.33 -3.59
C LEU A 183 5.55 9.38 -4.78
N PRO A 184 6.03 8.14 -4.63
CA PRO A 184 5.87 7.12 -5.63
C PRO A 184 4.39 6.78 -5.85
N TYR A 185 4.04 6.46 -7.09
CA TYR A 185 2.66 6.27 -7.53
C TYR A 185 2.43 4.86 -8.06
N ALA A 186 1.39 4.19 -7.57
CA ALA A 186 0.94 2.90 -8.08
C ALA A 186 -0.44 3.06 -8.73
N PHE A 187 -0.48 2.96 -10.07
CA PHE A 187 -1.72 3.04 -10.82
C PHE A 187 -2.44 1.69 -10.87
N ALA A 188 -3.70 1.67 -10.40
CA ALA A 188 -4.54 0.48 -10.41
C ALA A 188 -5.16 0.25 -11.80
N GLY A 189 -4.36 -0.24 -12.75
CA GLY A 189 -4.77 -0.45 -14.14
C GLY A 189 -5.83 -1.53 -14.33
N HIS A 190 -5.98 -2.43 -13.37
CA HIS A 190 -7.07 -3.42 -13.34
C HIS A 190 -8.47 -2.79 -13.14
N PHE A 191 -8.55 -1.59 -12.55
CA PHE A 191 -9.81 -0.84 -12.42
C PHE A 191 -10.05 0.13 -13.57
N ALA A 192 -9.00 0.78 -14.09
CA ALA A 192 -9.13 1.82 -15.11
C ALA A 192 -8.08 1.68 -16.23
N PRO A 193 -8.12 0.58 -17.00
CA PRO A 193 -7.07 0.28 -17.98
C PRO A 193 -6.92 1.31 -19.10
N ARG A 194 -7.93 2.16 -19.33
CA ARG A 194 -7.87 3.21 -20.37
C ARG A 194 -7.15 4.47 -19.92
N LEU A 195 -7.08 4.72 -18.61
CA LEU A 195 -6.56 5.98 -18.05
C LEU A 195 -5.08 5.94 -17.69
N TYR A 196 -4.43 4.77 -17.68
CA TYR A 196 -3.08 4.64 -17.12
C TYR A 196 -2.04 5.54 -17.81
N ARG A 197 -2.14 5.69 -19.15
CA ARG A 197 -1.18 6.53 -19.91
C ARG A 197 -1.28 8.00 -19.51
N GLU A 198 -2.51 8.50 -19.42
CA GLU A 198 -2.78 9.88 -19.04
C GLU A 198 -2.40 10.13 -17.58
N ALA A 199 -2.77 9.23 -16.67
CA ALA A 199 -2.40 9.32 -15.26
C ALA A 199 -0.88 9.31 -15.05
N LEU A 200 -0.15 8.44 -15.73
CA LEU A 200 1.31 8.41 -15.66
C LEU A 200 1.96 9.64 -16.29
N LYS A 201 1.35 10.23 -17.33
CA LYS A 201 1.78 11.49 -17.92
C LYS A 201 1.60 12.63 -16.92
N VAL A 202 0.39 12.80 -16.36
CA VAL A 202 0.09 13.82 -15.32
C VAL A 202 1.05 13.68 -14.14
N TYR A 203 1.28 12.47 -13.64
CA TYR A 203 2.21 12.23 -12.55
C TYR A 203 3.63 12.71 -12.87
N ARG A 204 4.16 12.36 -14.04
CA ARG A 204 5.54 12.70 -14.42
C ARG A 204 5.73 14.18 -14.70
N GLU A 205 4.76 14.83 -15.36
CA GLU A 205 4.85 16.24 -15.77
C GLU A 205 4.69 17.21 -14.58
N ASN A 206 3.96 16.79 -13.53
CA ASN A 206 3.70 17.62 -12.35
C ASN A 206 4.48 17.16 -11.11
N PHE A 207 5.48 16.28 -11.27
CA PHE A 207 6.21 15.73 -10.15
C PHE A 207 7.11 16.78 -9.48
N GLU A 208 6.91 16.98 -8.19
CA GLU A 208 7.73 17.79 -7.32
C GLU A 208 8.67 16.90 -6.48
N PRO A 209 10.01 17.07 -6.57
CA PRO A 209 10.93 16.27 -5.75
C PRO A 209 10.71 16.47 -4.25
N SER A 210 10.82 15.39 -3.48
CA SER A 210 10.73 15.37 -2.03
C SER A 210 11.98 14.75 -1.39
N GLU A 211 12.02 14.70 -0.05
CA GLU A 211 13.07 13.97 0.67
C GLU A 211 13.01 12.47 0.41
N GLN A 212 11.81 11.91 0.23
CA GLN A 212 11.60 10.50 -0.06
C GLN A 212 11.99 10.14 -1.51
N LEU A 213 11.73 11.03 -2.48
CA LEU A 213 11.84 10.70 -3.90
C LEU A 213 12.32 11.91 -4.72
N ARG A 214 13.45 11.75 -5.42
CA ARG A 214 14.06 12.81 -6.25
C ARG A 214 13.56 12.82 -7.69
N GLN A 215 13.05 11.72 -8.18
CA GLN A 215 12.55 11.54 -9.55
C GLN A 215 11.27 10.71 -9.55
N PRO A 216 10.36 10.90 -10.52
CA PRO A 216 9.12 10.13 -10.59
C PRO A 216 9.39 8.63 -10.61
N TYR A 217 8.72 7.91 -9.74
CA TYR A 217 8.76 6.44 -9.68
C TYR A 217 7.34 5.89 -9.67
N ALA A 218 6.97 5.17 -10.74
CA ALA A 218 5.62 4.68 -10.92
C ALA A 218 5.58 3.17 -11.11
N MET A 219 4.47 2.57 -10.65
CA MET A 219 4.12 1.17 -10.82
C MET A 219 2.75 1.09 -11.52
N LEU A 220 2.58 0.11 -12.40
CA LEU A 220 1.29 -0.20 -13.04
C LEU A 220 0.84 -1.58 -12.57
N ALA A 221 -0.32 -1.63 -11.89
CA ALA A 221 -0.97 -2.88 -11.55
C ALA A 221 -1.83 -3.38 -12.72
N ILE A 222 -1.62 -4.63 -13.11
CA ILE A 222 -2.39 -5.32 -14.15
C ILE A 222 -2.88 -6.67 -13.63
N PRO A 223 -4.07 -7.14 -14.04
CA PRO A 223 -4.47 -8.52 -13.75
C PRO A 223 -3.59 -9.47 -14.56
N ALA A 224 -3.16 -10.56 -13.92
CA ALA A 224 -2.39 -11.60 -14.57
C ALA A 224 -2.90 -12.98 -14.14
N ILE A 225 -3.11 -13.85 -15.10
CA ILE A 225 -3.47 -15.26 -14.88
C ILE A 225 -2.33 -16.09 -15.48
N PRO A 226 -1.46 -16.66 -14.65
CA PRO A 226 -0.39 -17.51 -15.15
C PRO A 226 -0.96 -18.82 -15.67
N ALA A 227 -0.48 -19.27 -16.82
CA ALA A 227 -0.84 -20.56 -17.42
C ALA A 227 0.41 -21.22 -18.02
N ALA A 228 0.45 -22.55 -18.00
CA ALA A 228 1.55 -23.32 -18.60
C ALA A 228 1.54 -23.29 -20.14
N SER A 229 0.38 -22.99 -20.74
CA SER A 229 0.18 -22.83 -22.18
C SER A 229 -0.89 -21.80 -22.49
N LYS A 230 -0.88 -21.30 -23.74
CA LYS A 230 -1.94 -20.41 -24.26
C LYS A 230 -3.20 -21.22 -24.53
#